data_867da0cc27b179721ab6e7ff787c88ad
#
_entry.id   867da0cc27b179721ab6e7ff787c88ad
#
_cell.length_a   1.000
_cell.length_b   1.000
_cell.length_c   1.000
_cell.angle_alpha   90.00
_cell.angle_beta   90.00
_cell.angle_gamma   90.00
#
_symmetry.space_group_name_H-M   'P 1'
#
loop_
_entity.id
_entity.type
_entity.pdbx_description
1 polymer ?
#
loop_
_entity_poly.entity_id
_entity_poly.type
_entity_poly.pdbx_seq_one_letter_code
_entity_poly.pdbx_strand_id
1 'polypeptide(L)'
;MWGVFVNVRALVVGQQVRWLLLTRRLRDEAARGGRARLLGLAALALGLALLIFGASFAGGYAVVWKHAPELLTIGTGFALTGIAAALVFSSLGHAAQAFFQSQDLWMWDSAPTGDVARFIDRCTQTAMAAVVPALGLGSLALFGFAVGGGLGLAGGLRAVVAVLVIVPLPLVVGVALAHLGGALLPAGALRRISLLVLGIGVTAALVWFRHARVERLLTEDGANQLLSAAKENGAIGPWWLPPRQLAAFIVDGDIKSLWTAVTTVLVLVVAAFFCHRFLYDRARKLAVDESPTGALAASTTERLLHAFTSVIPVDLQPLVRKDLLAFVRDPGQWGQVVLLVGVGVLYLVNASVLGEGLGVLGPFGGVVLVAMHCGIVGFIAGGLAVRFAFPQVGLEGPAIWIIDGAPLHPQRFLLGKWLSSFPVVVFFPALLAVVGSVVLGFGWARVLWSSAVIIALALGIAAIAVFRGAEKPLFNAASLSELAMGPGALSTMVLATSLAFSGSVGAFAAGGIAYASHFGVIPVLVIAAAPVLALGPVVATAWWARRSFTLGVAALLARRHQPDGDQAGRGSDQHSVESLE
;
A
#
# COMPACT_ATOMS: atom_id res chain seq x y z
N MET A 1 11.57 38.54 20.91
CA MET A 1 10.28 38.65 20.20
C MET A 1 10.42 38.68 18.67
N TRP A 2 11.35 39.46 18.09
CA TRP A 2 11.54 39.52 16.61
C TRP A 2 11.88 38.19 15.96
N GLY A 3 12.65 37.31 16.58
CA GLY A 3 13.02 36.00 16.04
C GLY A 3 11.83 35.02 15.87
N VAL A 4 10.78 35.15 16.71
CA VAL A 4 9.57 34.33 16.61
C VAL A 4 8.71 34.78 15.42
N PHE A 5 8.60 36.09 15.17
CA PHE A 5 7.82 36.63 14.05
C PHE A 5 8.43 36.29 12.67
N VAL A 6 9.75 36.34 12.55
CA VAL A 6 10.44 35.95 11.31
C VAL A 6 10.21 34.45 11.01
N ASN A 7 10.26 33.61 12.03
CA ASN A 7 9.99 32.17 11.91
C ASN A 7 8.56 31.84 11.45
N VAL A 8 7.54 32.59 11.93
CA VAL A 8 6.15 32.40 11.51
C VAL A 8 5.96 32.78 10.03
N ARG A 9 6.59 33.86 9.55
CA ARG A 9 6.53 34.23 8.11
C ARG A 9 7.15 33.18 7.21
N ALA A 10 8.31 32.65 7.56
CA ALA A 10 8.96 31.58 6.78
C ALA A 10 8.08 30.33 6.69
N LEU A 11 7.42 29.98 7.79
CA LEU A 11 6.50 28.86 7.86
C LEU A 11 5.27 29.08 6.98
N VAL A 12 4.66 30.27 7.04
CA VAL A 12 3.49 30.64 6.23
C VAL A 12 3.84 30.66 4.74
N VAL A 13 4.98 31.22 4.36
CA VAL A 13 5.45 31.24 2.97
C VAL A 13 5.73 29.82 2.47
N GLY A 14 6.38 28.98 3.25
CA GLY A 14 6.61 27.57 2.90
C GLY A 14 5.30 26.80 2.66
N GLN A 15 4.30 26.99 3.50
CA GLN A 15 2.97 26.38 3.33
C GLN A 15 2.23 26.94 2.11
N GLN A 16 2.30 28.25 1.86
CA GLN A 16 1.71 28.88 0.68
C GLN A 16 2.32 28.38 -0.62
N VAL A 17 3.64 28.25 -0.68
CA VAL A 17 4.34 27.71 -1.86
C VAL A 17 3.90 26.25 -2.13
N ARG A 18 3.81 25.41 -1.10
CA ARG A 18 3.31 24.05 -1.25
C ARG A 18 1.88 23.98 -1.75
N TRP A 19 1.01 24.83 -1.20
CA TRP A 19 -0.39 24.93 -1.63
C TRP A 19 -0.51 25.37 -3.10
N LEU A 20 0.30 26.34 -3.50
CA LEU A 20 0.38 26.80 -4.88
C LEU A 20 0.92 25.72 -5.83
N LEU A 21 1.93 24.96 -5.42
CA LEU A 21 2.47 23.85 -6.21
C LEU A 21 1.45 22.72 -6.34
N LEU A 22 0.73 22.38 -5.27
CA LEU A 22 -0.32 21.39 -5.29
C LEU A 22 -1.48 21.79 -6.20
N THR A 23 -1.94 23.04 -6.10
CA THR A 23 -3.02 23.56 -6.94
C THR A 23 -2.61 23.67 -8.41
N ARG A 24 -1.36 24.04 -8.71
CA ARG A 24 -0.83 24.01 -10.09
C ARG A 24 -0.78 22.60 -10.63
N ARG A 25 -0.23 21.63 -9.89
CA ARG A 25 -0.24 20.21 -10.30
C ARG A 25 -1.64 19.70 -10.59
N LEU A 26 -2.61 19.96 -9.70
CA LEU A 26 -4.01 19.57 -9.92
C LEU A 26 -4.62 20.24 -11.15
N ARG A 27 -4.33 21.51 -11.41
CA ARG A 27 -4.78 22.21 -12.63
C ARG A 27 -4.15 21.63 -13.89
N ASP A 28 -2.85 21.36 -13.87
CA ASP A 28 -2.13 20.79 -15.01
C ASP A 28 -2.59 19.37 -15.31
N GLU A 29 -2.88 18.56 -14.29
CA GLU A 29 -3.49 17.24 -14.45
C GLU A 29 -4.93 17.34 -14.98
N ALA A 30 -5.71 18.29 -14.49
CA ALA A 30 -7.06 18.55 -15.00
C ALA A 30 -7.04 19.00 -16.46
N ALA A 31 -6.06 19.80 -16.87
CA ALA A 31 -5.89 20.27 -18.24
C ALA A 31 -5.42 19.14 -19.18
N ARG A 32 -4.52 18.25 -18.71
CA ARG A 32 -3.98 17.13 -19.51
C ARG A 32 -4.86 15.91 -19.58
N GLY A 33 -5.69 15.66 -18.56
CA GLY A 33 -6.40 14.39 -18.37
C GLY A 33 -7.86 14.36 -18.78
N GLY A 34 -8.44 15.48 -19.13
CA GLY A 34 -9.87 15.58 -19.45
C GLY A 34 -10.80 15.41 -18.24
N ARG A 35 -11.95 16.07 -18.30
CA ARG A 35 -13.00 16.02 -17.26
C ARG A 35 -13.48 14.59 -16.95
N ALA A 36 -13.52 13.71 -17.94
CA ALA A 36 -13.97 12.32 -17.79
C ALA A 36 -13.09 11.52 -16.80
N ARG A 37 -11.79 11.78 -16.77
CA ARG A 37 -10.86 11.09 -15.87
C ARG A 37 -11.02 11.55 -14.42
N LEU A 38 -11.17 12.86 -14.20
CA LEU A 38 -11.45 13.40 -12.85
C LEU A 38 -12.79 12.89 -12.33
N LEU A 39 -13.83 12.82 -13.20
CA LEU A 39 -15.12 12.24 -12.84
C LEU A 39 -15.01 10.75 -12.51
N GLY A 40 -14.20 9.98 -13.25
CA GLY A 40 -13.94 8.57 -12.95
C GLY A 40 -13.26 8.36 -11.59
N LEU A 41 -12.24 9.15 -11.26
CA LEU A 41 -11.57 9.11 -9.96
C LEU A 41 -12.51 9.55 -8.82
N ALA A 42 -13.32 10.59 -9.05
CA ALA A 42 -14.31 11.05 -8.08
C ALA A 42 -15.40 9.99 -7.84
N ALA A 43 -15.89 9.33 -8.90
CA ALA A 43 -16.86 8.25 -8.79
C ALA A 43 -16.29 7.03 -8.03
N LEU A 44 -15.02 6.67 -8.30
CA LEU A 44 -14.33 5.60 -7.56
C LEU A 44 -14.18 5.95 -6.08
N ALA A 45 -13.75 7.17 -5.77
CA ALA A 45 -13.61 7.65 -4.40
C ALA A 45 -14.95 7.67 -3.65
N LEU A 46 -16.01 8.13 -4.33
CA LEU A 46 -17.37 8.12 -3.79
C LEU A 46 -17.87 6.69 -3.55
N GLY A 47 -17.65 5.78 -4.51
CA GLY A 47 -18.01 4.36 -4.36
C GLY A 47 -17.31 3.70 -3.18
N LEU A 48 -16.01 3.94 -3.02
CA LEU A 48 -15.24 3.46 -1.87
C LEU A 48 -15.75 4.07 -0.54
N ALA A 49 -16.06 5.35 -0.53
CA ALA A 49 -16.61 6.03 0.63
C ALA A 49 -17.97 5.45 1.05
N LEU A 50 -18.87 5.23 0.09
CA LEU A 50 -20.18 4.62 0.35
C LEU A 50 -20.04 3.17 0.83
N LEU A 51 -19.09 2.41 0.28
CA LEU A 51 -18.83 1.04 0.72
C LEU A 51 -18.31 1.00 2.16
N ILE A 52 -17.35 1.85 2.51
CA ILE A 52 -16.79 1.93 3.88
C ILE A 52 -17.87 2.36 4.86
N PHE A 53 -18.63 3.41 4.54
CA PHE A 53 -19.74 3.87 5.37
C PHE A 53 -20.79 2.77 5.55
N GLY A 54 -21.25 2.14 4.46
CA GLY A 54 -22.27 1.10 4.50
C GLY A 54 -21.86 -0.13 5.30
N ALA A 55 -20.62 -0.61 5.11
CA ALA A 55 -20.08 -1.74 5.86
C ALA A 55 -19.96 -1.41 7.36
N SER A 56 -19.47 -0.21 7.69
CA SER A 56 -19.33 0.23 9.08
C SER A 56 -20.68 0.47 9.75
N PHE A 57 -21.65 1.04 9.03
CA PHE A 57 -23.02 1.22 9.49
C PHE A 57 -23.68 -0.15 9.78
N ALA A 58 -23.55 -1.11 8.86
CA ALA A 58 -24.08 -2.46 9.06
C ALA A 58 -23.44 -3.16 10.28
N GLY A 59 -22.14 -2.95 10.50
CA GLY A 59 -21.44 -3.45 11.69
C GLY A 59 -21.99 -2.86 12.99
N GLY A 60 -22.17 -1.53 13.05
CA GLY A 60 -22.77 -0.85 14.21
C GLY A 60 -24.21 -1.30 14.47
N TYR A 61 -25.01 -1.41 13.42
CA TYR A 61 -26.39 -1.89 13.50
C TYR A 61 -26.47 -3.32 14.02
N ALA A 62 -25.59 -4.22 13.55
CA ALA A 62 -25.55 -5.60 14.01
C ALA A 62 -25.24 -5.73 15.52
N VAL A 63 -24.38 -4.85 16.06
CA VAL A 63 -24.06 -4.80 17.49
C VAL A 63 -25.30 -4.44 18.32
N VAL A 64 -26.08 -3.45 17.90
CA VAL A 64 -27.29 -3.02 18.62
C VAL A 64 -28.44 -4.02 18.48
N TRP A 65 -28.63 -4.59 17.29
CA TRP A 65 -29.63 -5.64 17.05
C TRP A 65 -29.45 -6.81 18.02
N LYS A 66 -28.23 -7.18 18.38
CA LYS A 66 -27.93 -8.27 19.30
C LYS A 66 -27.98 -7.87 20.78
N HIS A 67 -28.56 -6.71 21.11
CA HIS A 67 -28.75 -6.20 22.48
C HIS A 67 -27.45 -6.11 23.30
N ALA A 68 -26.32 -5.82 22.67
CA ALA A 68 -25.03 -5.70 23.34
C ALA A 68 -24.42 -4.28 23.20
N PRO A 69 -25.05 -3.20 23.74
CA PRO A 69 -24.57 -1.82 23.58
C PRO A 69 -23.17 -1.59 24.17
N GLU A 70 -22.77 -2.37 25.19
CA GLU A 70 -21.41 -2.30 25.76
C GLU A 70 -20.32 -2.65 24.72
N LEU A 71 -20.63 -3.49 23.73
CA LEU A 71 -19.73 -3.82 22.63
C LEU A 71 -19.46 -2.63 21.71
N LEU A 72 -20.32 -1.61 21.72
CA LEU A 72 -20.12 -0.40 20.92
C LEU A 72 -18.90 0.39 21.41
N THR A 73 -18.72 0.53 22.74
CA THR A 73 -17.56 1.19 23.34
C THR A 73 -16.28 0.37 23.10
N ILE A 74 -16.37 -0.94 23.22
CA ILE A 74 -15.25 -1.85 22.95
C ILE A 74 -14.86 -1.78 21.48
N GLY A 75 -15.82 -1.89 20.55
CA GLY A 75 -15.60 -1.83 19.12
C GLY A 75 -15.00 -0.50 18.64
N THR A 76 -15.52 0.62 19.15
CA THR A 76 -14.95 1.95 18.84
C THR A 76 -13.53 2.11 19.40
N GLY A 77 -13.26 1.61 20.60
CA GLY A 77 -11.93 1.62 21.21
C GLY A 77 -10.92 0.80 20.41
N PHE A 78 -11.29 -0.40 19.97
CA PHE A 78 -10.47 -1.23 19.09
C PHE A 78 -10.23 -0.57 17.73
N ALA A 79 -11.25 0.01 17.12
CA ALA A 79 -11.11 0.70 15.84
C ALA A 79 -10.16 1.89 15.95
N LEU A 80 -10.30 2.72 16.99
CA LEU A 80 -9.39 3.84 17.24
C LEU A 80 -7.96 3.37 17.53
N THR A 81 -7.78 2.30 18.29
CA THR A 81 -6.46 1.70 18.58
C THR A 81 -5.81 1.17 17.30
N GLY A 82 -6.58 0.46 16.46
CA GLY A 82 -6.11 -0.05 15.18
C GLY A 82 -5.70 1.07 14.22
N ILE A 83 -6.51 2.12 14.11
CA ILE A 83 -6.19 3.31 13.30
C ILE A 83 -4.92 3.98 13.84
N ALA A 84 -4.83 4.20 15.15
CA ALA A 84 -3.66 4.83 15.76
C ALA A 84 -2.39 4.00 15.55
N ALA A 85 -2.44 2.69 15.76
CA ALA A 85 -1.31 1.79 15.55
C ALA A 85 -0.83 1.81 14.09
N ALA A 86 -1.74 1.66 13.11
CA ALA A 86 -1.42 1.72 11.69
C ALA A 86 -0.77 3.06 11.32
N LEU A 87 -1.28 4.16 11.87
CA LEU A 87 -0.75 5.50 11.62
C LEU A 87 0.60 5.76 12.30
N VAL A 88 0.91 5.15 13.45
CA VAL A 88 2.26 5.24 14.05
C VAL A 88 3.31 4.69 13.09
N PHE A 89 3.06 3.51 12.52
CA PHE A 89 4.00 2.89 11.58
C PHE A 89 4.14 3.71 10.29
N SER A 90 3.01 4.20 9.74
CA SER A 90 3.03 5.08 8.57
C SER A 90 3.80 6.38 8.87
N SER A 91 3.53 7.00 10.01
CA SER A 91 4.19 8.25 10.44
C SER A 91 5.68 8.08 10.68
N LEU A 92 6.13 6.93 11.22
CA LEU A 92 7.54 6.63 11.43
C LEU A 92 8.33 6.68 10.10
N GLY A 93 7.83 6.01 9.06
CA GLY A 93 8.47 5.99 7.75
C GLY A 93 8.52 7.37 7.10
N HIS A 94 7.41 8.10 7.11
CA HIS A 94 7.32 9.45 6.53
C HIS A 94 8.11 10.48 7.35
N ALA A 95 8.16 10.35 8.68
CA ALA A 95 8.97 11.21 9.53
C ALA A 95 10.47 11.01 9.26
N ALA A 96 10.92 9.75 9.18
CA ALA A 96 12.32 9.45 8.85
C ALA A 96 12.72 10.07 7.49
N GLN A 97 11.83 10.03 6.51
CA GLN A 97 12.04 10.65 5.22
C GLN A 97 12.04 12.19 5.31
N ALA A 98 11.04 12.79 5.96
CA ALA A 98 10.88 14.22 6.05
C ALA A 98 12.01 14.90 6.86
N PHE A 99 12.44 14.31 7.98
CA PHE A 99 13.43 14.89 8.87
C PHE A 99 14.88 14.62 8.47
N PHE A 100 15.17 13.49 7.78
CA PHE A 100 16.54 13.03 7.55
C PHE A 100 16.92 12.80 6.09
N GLN A 101 15.96 12.67 5.17
CA GLN A 101 16.22 12.27 3.77
C GLN A 101 15.61 13.21 2.72
N SER A 102 14.92 14.27 3.12
CA SER A 102 14.29 15.21 2.18
C SER A 102 15.32 16.02 1.43
N GLN A 103 15.11 16.24 0.13
CA GLN A 103 16.04 17.00 -0.74
C GLN A 103 16.17 18.48 -0.36
N ASP A 104 15.18 19.04 0.31
CA ASP A 104 15.15 20.44 0.74
C ASP A 104 15.81 20.69 2.11
N LEU A 105 16.40 19.66 2.75
CA LEU A 105 17.04 19.79 4.06
C LEU A 105 18.19 20.80 4.05
N TRP A 106 18.99 20.84 2.98
CA TRP A 106 20.09 21.79 2.87
C TRP A 106 19.62 23.25 2.91
N MET A 107 18.45 23.57 2.33
CA MET A 107 17.84 24.91 2.40
C MET A 107 17.44 25.27 3.83
N TRP A 108 16.85 24.31 4.56
CA TRP A 108 16.44 24.53 5.95
C TRP A 108 17.63 24.61 6.91
N ASP A 109 18.70 23.88 6.64
CA ASP A 109 19.93 23.90 7.45
C ASP A 109 20.72 25.22 7.23
N SER A 110 20.65 25.81 6.03
CA SER A 110 21.29 27.11 5.71
C SER A 110 20.43 28.34 6.07
N ALA A 111 19.10 28.15 6.22
CA ALA A 111 18.20 29.25 6.55
C ALA A 111 18.22 29.56 8.06
N PRO A 112 18.10 30.83 8.49
CA PRO A 112 18.06 31.23 9.89
C PRO A 112 16.67 30.87 10.51
N THR A 113 16.26 29.63 10.41
CA THR A 113 14.99 29.12 10.94
C THR A 113 15.21 28.47 12.30
N GLY A 114 14.37 28.80 13.29
CA GLY A 114 14.44 28.17 14.62
C GLY A 114 13.92 26.73 14.60
N ASP A 115 14.34 25.95 15.60
CA ASP A 115 13.96 24.52 15.77
C ASP A 115 12.46 24.30 15.76
N VAL A 116 11.66 25.23 16.32
CA VAL A 116 10.20 25.15 16.36
C VAL A 116 9.60 25.19 14.96
N ALA A 117 10.06 26.12 14.12
CA ALA A 117 9.56 26.27 12.76
C ALA A 117 9.89 25.03 11.92
N ARG A 118 11.12 24.50 12.06
CA ARG A 118 11.56 23.25 11.42
C ARG A 118 10.71 22.07 11.87
N PHE A 119 10.50 21.93 13.18
CA PHE A 119 9.68 20.86 13.74
C PHE A 119 8.24 20.87 13.19
N ILE A 120 7.59 22.04 13.23
CA ILE A 120 6.22 22.19 12.72
C ILE A 120 6.14 21.89 11.22
N ASP A 121 7.08 22.40 10.42
CA ASP A 121 7.11 22.17 8.98
C ASP A 121 7.23 20.67 8.66
N ARG A 122 8.18 19.98 9.28
CA ARG A 122 8.41 18.55 9.07
C ARG A 122 7.27 17.68 9.60
N CYS A 123 6.68 18.03 10.74
CA CYS A 123 5.46 17.40 11.22
C CYS A 123 4.30 17.58 10.25
N THR A 124 4.15 18.77 9.65
CA THR A 124 3.11 19.01 8.64
C THR A 124 3.33 18.17 7.39
N GLN A 125 4.57 18.06 6.89
CA GLN A 125 4.88 17.17 5.77
C GLN A 125 4.53 15.72 6.07
N THR A 126 4.94 15.23 7.24
CA THR A 126 4.64 13.87 7.71
C THR A 126 3.13 13.65 7.82
N ALA A 127 2.39 14.63 8.37
CA ALA A 127 0.95 14.56 8.51
C ALA A 127 0.24 14.49 7.15
N MET A 128 0.63 15.34 6.21
CA MET A 128 0.04 15.36 4.86
C MET A 128 0.24 14.03 4.12
N ALA A 129 1.40 13.40 4.30
CA ALA A 129 1.71 12.14 3.63
C ALA A 129 1.09 10.91 4.32
N ALA A 130 1.20 10.84 5.67
CA ALA A 130 0.83 9.66 6.44
C ALA A 130 -0.62 9.68 6.94
N VAL A 131 -1.15 10.85 7.31
CA VAL A 131 -2.34 10.98 8.13
C VAL A 131 -3.56 11.44 7.34
N VAL A 132 -3.40 12.44 6.46
CA VAL A 132 -4.53 13.02 5.72
C VAL A 132 -5.31 11.96 4.91
N PRO A 133 -4.68 11.00 4.22
CA PRO A 133 -5.42 9.96 3.51
C PRO A 133 -6.26 9.07 4.45
N ALA A 134 -5.75 8.79 5.65
CA ALA A 134 -6.43 7.94 6.62
C ALA A 134 -7.52 8.68 7.42
N LEU A 135 -7.40 10.01 7.57
CA LEU A 135 -8.40 10.84 8.22
C LEU A 135 -9.78 10.71 7.57
N GLY A 136 -9.84 10.83 6.25
CA GLY A 136 -11.09 10.75 5.51
C GLY A 136 -11.77 9.38 5.69
N LEU A 137 -11.05 8.32 5.46
CA LEU A 137 -11.55 6.93 5.54
C LEU A 137 -11.90 6.54 6.98
N GLY A 138 -11.03 6.87 7.94
CA GLY A 138 -11.23 6.56 9.36
C GLY A 138 -12.41 7.33 9.97
N SER A 139 -12.56 8.61 9.65
CA SER A 139 -13.71 9.42 10.09
C SER A 139 -15.02 8.86 9.53
N LEU A 140 -15.03 8.48 8.26
CA LEU A 140 -16.22 7.95 7.60
C LEU A 140 -16.62 6.57 8.18
N ALA A 141 -15.63 5.72 8.45
CA ALA A 141 -15.87 4.42 9.06
C ALA A 141 -16.44 4.54 10.48
N LEU A 142 -15.84 5.36 11.34
CA LEU A 142 -16.31 5.55 12.71
C LEU A 142 -17.64 6.30 12.77
N PHE A 143 -17.86 7.26 11.86
CA PHE A 143 -19.15 7.93 11.71
C PHE A 143 -20.24 6.91 11.36
N GLY A 144 -20.02 6.08 10.34
CA GLY A 144 -20.97 5.04 9.93
C GLY A 144 -21.26 4.05 11.06
N PHE A 145 -20.21 3.59 11.77
CA PHE A 145 -20.35 2.67 12.91
C PHE A 145 -21.15 3.28 14.06
N ALA A 146 -20.91 4.54 14.41
CA ALA A 146 -21.62 5.25 15.47
C ALA A 146 -23.11 5.46 15.12
N VAL A 147 -23.39 5.88 13.88
CA VAL A 147 -24.78 6.09 13.41
C VAL A 147 -25.52 4.76 13.33
N GLY A 148 -24.91 3.70 12.77
CA GLY A 148 -25.48 2.35 12.74
C GLY A 148 -25.70 1.77 14.12
N GLY A 149 -24.82 2.10 15.08
CA GLY A 149 -24.92 1.77 16.50
C GLY A 149 -25.99 2.54 17.29
N GLY A 150 -26.88 3.28 16.62
CA GLY A 150 -27.97 3.97 17.25
C GLY A 150 -27.62 5.29 17.97
N LEU A 151 -26.37 5.75 17.90
CA LEU A 151 -25.94 7.00 18.55
C LEU A 151 -26.38 8.27 17.77
N GLY A 152 -27.03 8.09 16.63
CA GLY A 152 -27.54 9.16 15.78
C GLY A 152 -26.45 10.06 15.19
N LEU A 153 -26.85 11.19 14.64
CA LEU A 153 -25.94 12.16 14.02
C LEU A 153 -24.95 12.75 15.06
N ALA A 154 -25.38 12.95 16.30
CA ALA A 154 -24.52 13.47 17.36
C ALA A 154 -23.36 12.51 17.69
N GLY A 155 -23.62 11.20 17.76
CA GLY A 155 -22.59 10.18 17.92
C GLY A 155 -21.63 10.15 16.74
N GLY A 156 -22.16 10.26 15.52
CA GLY A 156 -21.33 10.36 14.31
C GLY A 156 -20.41 11.58 14.32
N LEU A 157 -20.92 12.75 14.72
CA LEU A 157 -20.09 13.97 14.83
C LEU A 157 -19.02 13.83 15.93
N ARG A 158 -19.36 13.24 17.08
CA ARG A 158 -18.39 12.93 18.13
C ARG A 158 -17.29 11.99 17.63
N ALA A 159 -17.64 11.01 16.79
CA ALA A 159 -16.65 10.12 16.17
C ALA A 159 -15.67 10.88 15.26
N VAL A 160 -16.15 11.84 14.46
CA VAL A 160 -15.28 12.71 13.65
C VAL A 160 -14.34 13.54 14.54
N VAL A 161 -14.87 14.16 15.61
CA VAL A 161 -14.05 14.90 16.58
C VAL A 161 -13.00 14.00 17.23
N ALA A 162 -13.37 12.78 17.61
CA ALA A 162 -12.44 11.81 18.19
C ALA A 162 -11.30 11.43 17.24
N VAL A 163 -11.59 11.25 15.95
CA VAL A 163 -10.54 11.01 14.93
C VAL A 163 -9.61 12.20 14.79
N LEU A 164 -10.14 13.43 14.79
CA LEU A 164 -9.30 14.64 14.75
C LEU A 164 -8.39 14.76 15.98
N VAL A 165 -8.87 14.39 17.16
CA VAL A 165 -8.10 14.44 18.41
C VAL A 165 -7.04 13.33 18.46
N ILE A 166 -7.35 12.13 17.93
CA ILE A 166 -6.39 11.01 18.02
C ILE A 166 -5.24 11.14 17.00
N VAL A 167 -5.44 11.83 15.90
CA VAL A 167 -4.48 11.93 14.79
C VAL A 167 -3.09 12.46 15.18
N PRO A 168 -2.94 13.52 16.00
CA PRO A 168 -1.62 13.96 16.44
C PRO A 168 -0.84 12.90 17.22
N LEU A 169 -1.51 11.99 17.93
CA LEU A 169 -0.86 10.95 18.73
C LEU A 169 0.04 10.02 17.89
N PRO A 170 -0.45 9.31 16.85
CA PRO A 170 0.42 8.46 16.03
C PRO A 170 1.48 9.27 15.28
N LEU A 171 1.18 10.51 14.91
CA LEU A 171 2.15 11.39 14.25
C LEU A 171 3.33 11.66 15.18
N VAL A 172 3.09 12.12 16.40
CA VAL A 172 4.18 12.50 17.33
C VAL A 172 4.93 11.29 17.86
N VAL A 173 4.26 10.16 18.06
CA VAL A 173 4.93 8.89 18.39
C VAL A 173 5.84 8.44 17.25
N GLY A 174 5.38 8.48 16.00
CA GLY A 174 6.19 8.18 14.83
C GLY A 174 7.40 9.10 14.68
N VAL A 175 7.20 10.41 14.89
CA VAL A 175 8.28 11.41 14.88
C VAL A 175 9.30 11.16 15.99
N ALA A 176 8.87 10.89 17.22
CA ALA A 176 9.76 10.59 18.34
C ALA A 176 10.58 9.30 18.07
N LEU A 177 9.93 8.25 17.58
CA LEU A 177 10.60 7.00 17.19
C LEU A 177 11.59 7.21 16.03
N ALA A 178 11.28 8.07 15.06
CA ALA A 178 12.20 8.42 13.98
C ALA A 178 13.47 9.12 14.51
N HIS A 179 13.33 10.03 15.49
CA HIS A 179 14.48 10.70 16.10
C HIS A 179 15.31 9.75 16.98
N LEU A 180 14.67 8.93 17.81
CA LEU A 180 15.34 7.90 18.60
C LEU A 180 16.09 6.91 17.69
N GLY A 181 15.42 6.39 16.69
CA GLY A 181 16.03 5.49 15.73
C GLY A 181 17.16 6.14 14.94
N GLY A 182 16.97 7.38 14.48
CA GLY A 182 17.99 8.16 13.76
C GLY A 182 19.21 8.51 14.61
N ALA A 183 19.03 8.67 15.92
CA ALA A 183 20.15 8.92 16.84
C ALA A 183 20.94 7.65 17.21
N LEU A 184 20.38 6.46 16.95
CA LEU A 184 20.99 5.16 17.28
C LEU A 184 21.49 4.41 16.05
N LEU A 185 20.89 4.64 14.88
CA LEU A 185 21.08 3.87 13.66
C LEU A 185 21.45 4.78 12.47
N PRO A 186 22.36 4.35 11.59
CA PRO A 186 22.58 5.06 10.33
C PRO A 186 21.31 5.12 9.47
N ALA A 187 21.16 6.17 8.66
CA ALA A 187 19.91 6.47 7.95
C ALA A 187 19.39 5.31 7.09
N GLY A 188 20.28 4.58 6.40
CA GLY A 188 19.91 3.42 5.61
C GLY A 188 19.36 2.27 6.46
N ALA A 189 19.89 2.06 7.69
CA ALA A 189 19.39 1.06 8.62
C ALA A 189 18.05 1.48 9.22
N LEU A 190 17.89 2.74 9.62
CA LEU A 190 16.64 3.28 10.15
C LEU A 190 15.50 3.07 9.16
N ARG A 191 15.70 3.40 7.89
CA ARG A 191 14.69 3.23 6.84
C ARG A 191 14.32 1.75 6.64
N ARG A 192 15.30 0.84 6.63
CA ARG A 192 15.05 -0.60 6.51
C ARG A 192 14.27 -1.14 7.70
N ILE A 193 14.69 -0.79 8.92
CA ILE A 193 14.05 -1.25 10.16
C ILE A 193 12.64 -0.68 10.27
N SER A 194 12.41 0.60 9.97
CA SER A 194 11.07 1.20 10.03
C SER A 194 10.08 0.51 9.09
N LEU A 195 10.52 0.12 7.88
CA LEU A 195 9.68 -0.60 6.93
C LEU A 195 9.44 -2.06 7.34
N LEU A 196 10.45 -2.74 7.90
CA LEU A 196 10.27 -4.08 8.47
C LEU A 196 9.32 -4.05 9.67
N VAL A 197 9.50 -3.10 10.58
CA VAL A 197 8.61 -2.90 11.73
C VAL A 197 7.19 -2.57 11.27
N LEU A 198 7.03 -1.75 10.23
CA LEU A 198 5.73 -1.50 9.61
C LEU A 198 5.09 -2.80 9.11
N GLY A 199 5.80 -3.57 8.29
CA GLY A 199 5.28 -4.81 7.72
C GLY A 199 4.94 -5.85 8.78
N ILE A 200 5.85 -6.09 9.73
CA ILE A 200 5.65 -7.02 10.84
C ILE A 200 4.55 -6.50 11.77
N GLY A 201 4.55 -5.22 12.10
CA GLY A 201 3.56 -4.61 12.99
C GLY A 201 2.15 -4.65 12.42
N VAL A 202 1.99 -4.32 11.14
CA VAL A 202 0.68 -4.45 10.45
C VAL A 202 0.25 -5.92 10.41
N THR A 203 1.15 -6.83 10.04
CA THR A 203 0.83 -8.26 10.01
C THR A 203 0.46 -8.79 11.40
N ALA A 204 1.23 -8.43 12.43
CA ALA A 204 0.95 -8.81 13.80
C ALA A 204 -0.39 -8.22 14.31
N ALA A 205 -0.68 -6.96 13.99
CA ALA A 205 -1.96 -6.33 14.32
C ALA A 205 -3.14 -7.03 13.64
N LEU A 206 -2.99 -7.40 12.37
CA LEU A 206 -4.02 -8.13 11.62
C LEU A 206 -4.21 -9.56 12.15
N VAL A 207 -3.12 -10.27 12.49
CA VAL A 207 -3.16 -11.59 13.12
C VAL A 207 -3.80 -11.51 14.52
N TRP A 208 -3.45 -10.48 15.30
CA TRP A 208 -4.06 -10.24 16.60
C TRP A 208 -5.55 -9.93 16.49
N PHE A 209 -5.94 -9.05 15.57
CA PHE A 209 -7.35 -8.75 15.26
C PHE A 209 -8.12 -10.02 14.87
N ARG A 210 -7.47 -10.91 14.14
CA ARG A 210 -8.01 -12.22 13.78
C ARG A 210 -8.16 -13.14 15.01
N HIS A 211 -7.20 -13.13 15.93
CA HIS A 211 -7.29 -13.89 17.18
C HIS A 211 -8.45 -13.44 18.06
N ALA A 212 -8.78 -12.14 18.00
CA ALA A 212 -9.94 -11.59 18.68
C ALA A 212 -11.28 -12.13 18.15
N ARG A 213 -11.26 -12.86 16.99
CA ARG A 213 -12.43 -13.53 16.38
C ARG A 213 -13.66 -12.62 16.36
N VAL A 214 -13.50 -11.43 15.80
CA VAL A 214 -14.56 -10.40 15.77
C VAL A 214 -15.85 -10.91 15.11
N GLU A 215 -15.76 -11.94 14.24
CA GLU A 215 -16.91 -12.63 13.70
C GLU A 215 -17.77 -13.36 14.75
N ARG A 216 -17.21 -13.71 15.92
CA ARG A 216 -17.99 -14.25 17.05
C ARG A 216 -18.95 -13.23 17.64
N LEU A 217 -18.72 -11.92 17.42
CA LEU A 217 -19.70 -10.88 17.72
C LEU A 217 -21.04 -11.10 17.01
N LEU A 218 -21.03 -11.89 15.92
CA LEU A 218 -22.24 -12.23 15.18
C LEU A 218 -23.01 -13.40 15.82
N THR A 219 -22.46 -14.09 16.82
CA THR A 219 -23.12 -15.16 17.59
C THR A 219 -23.41 -14.66 19.01
N GLU A 220 -24.54 -15.05 19.61
CA GLU A 220 -24.94 -14.59 20.96
C GLU A 220 -23.92 -15.02 22.03
N ASP A 221 -23.47 -16.27 21.98
CA ASP A 221 -22.46 -16.80 22.89
C ASP A 221 -21.10 -16.11 22.74
N GLY A 222 -20.72 -15.77 21.51
CA GLY A 222 -19.46 -15.11 21.22
C GLY A 222 -19.44 -13.67 21.69
N ALA A 223 -20.56 -12.95 21.61
CA ALA A 223 -20.71 -11.60 22.13
C ALA A 223 -20.50 -11.57 23.66
N ASN A 224 -21.11 -12.51 24.39
CA ASN A 224 -20.97 -12.63 25.83
C ASN A 224 -19.55 -13.04 26.26
N GLN A 225 -18.89 -13.96 25.52
CA GLN A 225 -17.50 -14.34 25.77
C GLN A 225 -16.52 -13.18 25.54
N LEU A 226 -16.75 -12.37 24.51
CA LEU A 226 -15.93 -11.17 24.27
C LEU A 226 -16.15 -10.10 25.32
N LEU A 227 -17.38 -9.93 25.80
CA LEU A 227 -17.72 -9.02 26.87
C LEU A 227 -17.06 -9.43 28.19
N SER A 228 -17.08 -10.72 28.56
CA SER A 228 -16.39 -11.23 29.76
C SER A 228 -14.89 -11.11 29.64
N ALA A 229 -14.30 -11.52 28.51
CA ALA A 229 -12.87 -11.37 28.27
C ALA A 229 -12.40 -9.90 28.24
N ALA A 230 -13.26 -9.00 27.72
CA ALA A 230 -13.00 -7.56 27.73
C ALA A 230 -13.07 -6.97 29.13
N LYS A 231 -13.98 -7.44 29.97
CA LYS A 231 -14.09 -7.02 31.39
C LYS A 231 -12.91 -7.54 32.22
N GLU A 232 -12.52 -8.79 32.03
CA GLU A 232 -11.41 -9.42 32.76
C GLU A 232 -10.03 -8.84 32.39
N ASN A 233 -9.77 -8.60 31.11
CA ASN A 233 -8.45 -8.21 30.61
C ASN A 233 -8.29 -6.72 30.37
N GLY A 234 -9.29 -5.88 30.69
CA GLY A 234 -9.25 -4.45 30.38
C GLY A 234 -9.03 -4.21 28.87
N ALA A 235 -9.83 -4.85 28.03
CA ALA A 235 -9.59 -5.07 26.58
C ALA A 235 -9.23 -3.84 25.74
N ILE A 236 -9.52 -2.63 26.23
CA ILE A 236 -9.18 -1.36 25.53
C ILE A 236 -7.88 -0.76 26.09
N GLY A 237 -7.18 -1.49 26.94
CA GLY A 237 -5.96 -1.00 27.60
C GLY A 237 -6.22 -0.11 28.81
N PRO A 238 -5.16 0.51 29.39
CA PRO A 238 -5.28 1.34 30.59
C PRO A 238 -6.25 2.51 30.41
N TRP A 239 -6.85 2.96 31.51
CA TRP A 239 -7.84 4.04 31.51
C TRP A 239 -7.34 5.39 30.94
N TRP A 240 -6.03 5.64 31.01
CA TRP A 240 -5.38 6.85 30.49
C TRP A 240 -5.10 6.82 28.99
N LEU A 241 -5.33 5.69 28.30
CA LEU A 241 -5.02 5.55 26.87
C LEU A 241 -6.04 6.35 26.03
N PRO A 242 -5.59 7.25 25.12
CA PRO A 242 -6.49 8.10 24.35
C PRO A 242 -7.58 7.35 23.55
N PRO A 243 -7.33 6.18 22.91
CA PRO A 243 -8.38 5.43 22.23
C PRO A 243 -9.57 5.06 23.14
N ARG A 244 -9.28 4.66 24.39
CA ARG A 244 -10.34 4.31 25.36
C ARG A 244 -11.15 5.52 25.78
N GLN A 245 -10.49 6.63 26.07
CA GLN A 245 -11.13 7.89 26.45
C GLN A 245 -12.03 8.40 25.32
N LEU A 246 -11.53 8.36 24.08
CA LEU A 246 -12.28 8.78 22.92
C LEU A 246 -13.46 7.85 22.59
N ALA A 247 -13.35 6.55 22.87
CA ALA A 247 -14.47 5.63 22.76
C ALA A 247 -15.60 5.98 23.74
N ALA A 248 -15.28 6.28 25.01
CA ALA A 248 -16.25 6.76 25.99
C ALA A 248 -16.87 8.11 25.57
N PHE A 249 -16.09 9.03 25.02
CA PHE A 249 -16.61 10.27 24.45
C PHE A 249 -17.58 10.03 23.29
N ILE A 250 -17.29 9.09 22.39
CA ILE A 250 -18.16 8.79 21.24
C ILE A 250 -19.50 8.21 21.73
N VAL A 251 -19.46 7.23 22.61
CA VAL A 251 -20.64 6.46 23.03
C VAL A 251 -21.42 7.20 24.09
N ASP A 252 -20.77 7.58 25.17
CA ASP A 252 -21.45 8.16 26.35
C ASP A 252 -21.56 9.68 26.29
N GLY A 253 -20.82 10.35 25.41
CA GLY A 253 -20.77 11.82 25.33
C GLY A 253 -19.95 12.45 26.45
N ASP A 254 -19.09 11.69 27.14
CA ASP A 254 -18.32 12.17 28.28
C ASP A 254 -17.22 13.16 27.88
N ILE A 255 -17.47 14.43 28.11
CA ILE A 255 -16.56 15.54 27.82
C ILE A 255 -15.26 15.45 28.65
N LYS A 256 -15.30 14.87 29.87
CA LYS A 256 -14.11 14.70 30.69
C LYS A 256 -13.12 13.75 30.01
N SER A 257 -13.59 12.67 29.45
CA SER A 257 -12.82 11.73 28.68
C SER A 257 -12.17 12.38 27.44
N LEU A 258 -12.89 13.27 26.73
CA LEU A 258 -12.31 14.06 25.64
C LEU A 258 -11.14 14.92 26.12
N TRP A 259 -11.30 15.68 27.20
CA TRP A 259 -10.24 16.52 27.76
C TRP A 259 -9.04 15.70 28.24
N THR A 260 -9.25 14.55 28.84
CA THR A 260 -8.16 13.63 29.22
C THR A 260 -7.37 13.14 28.00
N ALA A 261 -8.07 12.79 26.92
CA ALA A 261 -7.42 12.41 25.67
C ALA A 261 -6.60 13.57 25.06
N VAL A 262 -7.18 14.77 25.00
CA VAL A 262 -6.50 15.99 24.49
C VAL A 262 -5.27 16.32 25.31
N THR A 263 -5.34 16.28 26.64
CA THR A 263 -4.18 16.55 27.51
C THR A 263 -3.08 15.52 27.33
N THR A 264 -3.42 14.24 27.22
CA THR A 264 -2.44 13.17 26.96
C THR A 264 -1.74 13.37 25.61
N VAL A 265 -2.50 13.69 24.55
CA VAL A 265 -1.93 13.97 23.24
C VAL A 265 -1.02 15.21 23.29
N LEU A 266 -1.42 16.28 23.99
CA LEU A 266 -0.61 17.48 24.12
C LEU A 266 0.73 17.20 24.84
N VAL A 267 0.72 16.41 25.92
CA VAL A 267 1.94 15.99 26.62
C VAL A 267 2.87 15.22 25.66
N LEU A 268 2.34 14.33 24.84
CA LEU A 268 3.13 13.59 23.86
C LEU A 268 3.68 14.49 22.74
N VAL A 269 2.94 15.51 22.29
CA VAL A 269 3.45 16.52 21.34
C VAL A 269 4.65 17.26 21.94
N VAL A 270 4.56 17.68 23.19
CA VAL A 270 5.66 18.35 23.90
C VAL A 270 6.86 17.40 24.05
N ALA A 271 6.64 16.14 24.43
CA ALA A 271 7.70 15.14 24.52
C ALA A 271 8.39 14.90 23.18
N ALA A 272 7.64 14.79 22.07
CA ALA A 272 8.20 14.64 20.73
C ALA A 272 9.02 15.86 20.29
N PHE A 273 8.58 17.07 20.66
CA PHE A 273 9.35 18.28 20.42
C PHE A 273 10.69 18.25 21.18
N PHE A 274 10.71 17.81 22.44
CA PHE A 274 11.96 17.65 23.18
C PHE A 274 12.85 16.54 22.56
N CYS A 275 12.29 15.43 22.11
CA CYS A 275 13.04 14.43 21.37
C CYS A 275 13.69 15.06 20.12
N HIS A 276 12.93 15.86 19.35
CA HIS A 276 13.50 16.60 18.22
C HIS A 276 14.65 17.52 18.69
N ARG A 277 14.41 18.36 19.70
CA ARG A 277 15.39 19.36 20.18
C ARG A 277 16.72 18.74 20.64
N PHE A 278 16.69 17.55 21.28
CA PHE A 278 17.88 16.93 21.83
C PHE A 278 18.53 15.91 20.88
N LEU A 279 17.77 15.27 20.01
CA LEU A 279 18.26 14.17 19.19
C LEU A 279 18.48 14.51 17.72
N TYR A 280 17.92 15.63 17.24
CA TYR A 280 17.96 15.97 15.82
C TYR A 280 19.38 16.07 15.26
N ASP A 281 20.27 16.83 15.92
CA ASP A 281 21.64 17.04 15.45
C ASP A 281 22.43 15.73 15.38
N ARG A 282 22.25 14.85 16.36
CA ARG A 282 22.90 13.54 16.37
C ARG A 282 22.36 12.65 15.26
N ALA A 283 21.05 12.58 15.12
CA ALA A 283 20.38 11.81 14.08
C ALA A 283 20.76 12.32 12.67
N ARG A 284 20.87 13.63 12.51
CA ARG A 284 21.27 14.26 11.25
C ARG A 284 22.72 13.94 10.86
N LYS A 285 23.65 13.98 11.82
CA LYS A 285 25.05 13.58 11.59
C LYS A 285 25.16 12.14 11.13
N LEU A 286 24.49 11.20 11.82
CA LEU A 286 24.45 9.79 11.43
C LEU A 286 23.72 9.53 10.11
N ALA A 287 22.81 10.44 9.72
CA ALA A 287 22.13 10.34 8.42
C ALA A 287 23.03 10.75 7.25
N VAL A 288 24.00 11.65 7.48
CA VAL A 288 24.96 12.10 6.45
C VAL A 288 26.15 11.14 6.36
N ASP A 289 26.58 10.54 7.47
CA ASP A 289 27.65 9.54 7.51
C ASP A 289 27.15 8.19 6.93
N GLU A 290 26.98 8.13 5.62
CA GLU A 290 26.74 6.87 4.90
C GLU A 290 28.02 6.01 4.89
N SER A 291 28.32 5.36 6.01
CA SER A 291 29.24 4.23 5.99
C SER A 291 28.54 3.03 5.34
N PRO A 292 29.15 2.35 4.36
CA PRO A 292 28.58 1.16 3.75
C PRO A 292 28.61 -0.01 4.74
N THR A 293 27.72 0.02 5.74
CA THR A 293 27.52 -1.10 6.67
C THR A 293 26.76 -2.21 5.95
N GLY A 294 27.48 -3.17 5.37
CA GLY A 294 26.80 -4.27 4.70
C GLY A 294 27.67 -5.39 4.13
N ALA A 295 28.95 -5.48 4.48
CA ALA A 295 29.85 -6.47 3.88
C ALA A 295 29.39 -7.94 4.06
N LEU A 296 28.81 -8.29 5.20
CA LEU A 296 28.32 -9.65 5.48
C LEU A 296 26.99 -9.97 4.79
N ALA A 297 26.06 -9.01 4.79
CA ALA A 297 24.78 -9.15 4.07
C ALA A 297 25.00 -9.12 2.54
N ALA A 298 26.00 -8.37 2.05
CA ALA A 298 26.36 -8.31 0.66
C ALA A 298 26.77 -9.69 0.09
N SER A 299 27.55 -10.48 0.85
CA SER A 299 28.03 -11.79 0.35
C SER A 299 26.92 -12.83 0.18
N THR A 300 25.94 -12.89 1.06
CA THR A 300 24.82 -13.83 0.98
C THR A 300 23.84 -13.41 -0.13
N THR A 301 23.52 -12.12 -0.20
CA THR A 301 22.67 -11.56 -1.27
C THR A 301 23.31 -11.75 -2.62
N GLU A 302 24.62 -11.54 -2.76
CA GLU A 302 25.34 -11.76 -4.02
C GLU A 302 25.35 -13.23 -4.44
N ARG A 303 25.49 -14.18 -3.52
CA ARG A 303 25.40 -15.62 -3.83
C ARG A 303 24.00 -16.00 -4.33
N LEU A 304 22.95 -15.53 -3.66
CA LEU A 304 21.57 -15.79 -4.08
C LEU A 304 21.27 -15.17 -5.46
N LEU A 305 21.71 -13.93 -5.68
CA LEU A 305 21.56 -13.27 -6.97
C LEU A 305 22.34 -13.98 -8.07
N HIS A 306 23.55 -14.43 -7.78
CA HIS A 306 24.35 -15.21 -8.73
C HIS A 306 23.65 -16.54 -9.07
N ALA A 307 23.15 -17.26 -8.07
CA ALA A 307 22.43 -18.52 -8.28
C ALA A 307 21.16 -18.31 -9.13
N PHE A 308 20.40 -17.24 -8.89
CA PHE A 308 19.23 -16.90 -9.69
C PHE A 308 19.60 -16.49 -11.12
N THR A 309 20.63 -15.64 -11.28
CA THR A 309 21.01 -15.13 -12.60
C THR A 309 21.75 -16.17 -13.44
N SER A 310 22.36 -17.22 -12.85
CA SER A 310 23.06 -18.27 -13.59
C SER A 310 22.14 -19.06 -14.55
N VAL A 311 20.84 -19.09 -14.28
CA VAL A 311 19.84 -19.76 -15.14
C VAL A 311 19.39 -18.86 -16.31
N ILE A 312 19.74 -17.57 -16.28
CA ILE A 312 19.34 -16.57 -17.27
C ILE A 312 20.37 -16.49 -18.41
N PRO A 313 19.96 -16.22 -19.66
CA PRO A 313 20.90 -16.00 -20.77
C PRO A 313 21.98 -14.96 -20.42
N VAL A 314 23.22 -15.25 -20.77
CA VAL A 314 24.43 -14.50 -20.36
C VAL A 314 24.31 -13.00 -20.72
N ASP A 315 23.72 -12.68 -21.86
CA ASP A 315 23.50 -11.32 -22.35
C ASP A 315 22.53 -10.50 -21.46
N LEU A 316 21.62 -11.17 -20.74
CA LEU A 316 20.64 -10.53 -19.85
C LEU A 316 21.05 -10.50 -18.38
N GLN A 317 22.03 -11.33 -17.98
CA GLN A 317 22.47 -11.43 -16.58
C GLN A 317 22.86 -10.08 -15.95
N PRO A 318 23.67 -9.22 -16.61
CA PRO A 318 24.05 -7.93 -16.03
C PRO A 318 22.85 -7.02 -15.79
N LEU A 319 21.89 -6.99 -16.72
CA LEU A 319 20.68 -6.17 -16.62
C LEU A 319 19.80 -6.65 -15.45
N VAL A 320 19.52 -7.94 -15.39
CA VAL A 320 18.69 -8.54 -14.33
C VAL A 320 19.37 -8.38 -12.97
N ARG A 321 20.68 -8.62 -12.88
CA ARG A 321 21.45 -8.45 -11.65
C ARG A 321 21.43 -7.01 -11.16
N LYS A 322 21.61 -6.04 -12.06
CA LYS A 322 21.50 -4.60 -11.74
C LYS A 322 20.15 -4.26 -11.14
N ASP A 323 19.06 -4.69 -11.76
CA ASP A 323 17.70 -4.38 -11.32
C ASP A 323 17.38 -5.01 -9.95
N LEU A 324 17.77 -6.26 -9.74
CA LEU A 324 17.59 -6.94 -8.46
C LEU A 324 18.44 -6.32 -7.34
N LEU A 325 19.68 -5.91 -7.65
CA LEU A 325 20.52 -5.19 -6.69
C LEU A 325 19.93 -3.82 -6.35
N ALA A 326 19.42 -3.09 -7.35
CA ALA A 326 18.73 -1.81 -7.14
C ALA A 326 17.51 -2.00 -6.23
N PHE A 327 16.69 -3.03 -6.48
CA PHE A 327 15.56 -3.38 -5.64
C PHE A 327 15.97 -3.66 -4.18
N VAL A 328 16.97 -4.52 -3.94
CA VAL A 328 17.42 -4.87 -2.58
C VAL A 328 18.01 -3.66 -1.85
N ARG A 329 18.69 -2.77 -2.59
CA ARG A 329 19.32 -1.57 -2.02
C ARG A 329 18.34 -0.42 -1.78
N ASP A 330 17.19 -0.40 -2.46
CA ASP A 330 16.17 0.65 -2.28
C ASP A 330 15.04 0.21 -1.35
N PRO A 331 15.07 0.62 -0.07
CA PRO A 331 14.01 0.31 0.89
C PRO A 331 12.63 0.82 0.47
N GLY A 332 12.56 1.87 -0.38
CA GLY A 332 11.28 2.39 -0.89
C GLY A 332 10.56 1.41 -1.81
N GLN A 333 11.32 0.61 -2.54
CA GLN A 333 10.75 -0.42 -3.42
C GLN A 333 10.26 -1.64 -2.63
N TRP A 334 11.12 -2.27 -1.82
CA TRP A 334 10.71 -3.48 -1.13
C TRP A 334 9.75 -3.22 0.05
N GLY A 335 9.71 -2.00 0.61
CA GLY A 335 8.74 -1.65 1.64
C GLY A 335 7.29 -1.78 1.17
N GLN A 336 6.99 -1.45 -0.08
CA GLN A 336 5.67 -1.67 -0.69
C GLN A 336 5.37 -3.16 -0.91
N VAL A 337 6.40 -3.95 -1.22
CA VAL A 337 6.27 -5.41 -1.35
C VAL A 337 5.95 -6.03 0.00
N VAL A 338 6.64 -5.61 1.07
CA VAL A 338 6.38 -6.09 2.45
C VAL A 338 4.93 -5.86 2.87
N LEU A 339 4.34 -4.72 2.52
CA LEU A 339 2.93 -4.46 2.79
C LEU A 339 2.00 -5.48 2.10
N LEU A 340 2.25 -5.76 0.81
CA LEU A 340 1.43 -6.72 0.04
C LEU A 340 1.68 -8.17 0.49
N VAL A 341 2.91 -8.49 0.91
CA VAL A 341 3.22 -9.76 1.58
C VAL A 341 2.41 -9.90 2.88
N GLY A 342 2.32 -8.82 3.68
CA GLY A 342 1.47 -8.77 4.87
C GLY A 342 0.00 -9.07 4.57
N VAL A 343 -0.54 -8.51 3.48
CA VAL A 343 -1.91 -8.84 3.00
C VAL A 343 -2.02 -10.32 2.62
N GLY A 344 -1.01 -10.88 1.98
CA GLY A 344 -0.95 -12.32 1.66
C GLY A 344 -0.92 -13.20 2.90
N VAL A 345 -0.15 -12.84 3.91
CA VAL A 345 -0.13 -13.54 5.21
C VAL A 345 -1.49 -13.44 5.91
N LEU A 346 -2.10 -12.25 5.92
CA LEU A 346 -3.45 -12.07 6.44
C LEU A 346 -4.45 -12.99 5.73
N TYR A 347 -4.36 -13.07 4.40
CA TYR A 347 -5.19 -13.99 3.62
C TYR A 347 -4.99 -15.44 4.08
N LEU A 348 -3.75 -15.92 4.23
CA LEU A 348 -3.45 -17.27 4.69
C LEU A 348 -4.03 -17.57 6.08
N VAL A 349 -3.90 -16.61 7.01
CA VAL A 349 -4.46 -16.75 8.37
C VAL A 349 -5.99 -16.84 8.35
N ASN A 350 -6.64 -16.15 7.40
CA ASN A 350 -8.09 -16.19 7.25
C ASN A 350 -8.60 -17.36 6.38
N ALA A 351 -7.73 -17.98 5.61
CA ALA A 351 -8.10 -19.02 4.65
C ALA A 351 -8.78 -20.22 5.32
N SER A 352 -8.29 -20.68 6.47
CA SER A 352 -8.89 -21.82 7.22
C SER A 352 -10.35 -21.56 7.60
N VAL A 353 -10.65 -20.34 8.08
CA VAL A 353 -12.01 -19.97 8.48
C VAL A 353 -12.94 -19.81 7.28
N LEU A 354 -12.39 -19.32 6.17
CA LEU A 354 -13.12 -19.27 4.91
C LEU A 354 -13.53 -20.69 4.47
N GLY A 355 -12.61 -21.67 4.63
CA GLY A 355 -12.86 -23.06 4.35
C GLY A 355 -13.96 -23.66 5.23
N GLU A 356 -13.91 -23.41 6.53
CA GLU A 356 -14.93 -23.86 7.49
C GLU A 356 -16.30 -23.22 7.18
N GLY A 357 -16.34 -21.90 6.95
CA GLY A 357 -17.59 -21.18 6.67
C GLY A 357 -18.27 -21.61 5.37
N LEU A 358 -17.50 -21.87 4.32
CA LEU A 358 -18.03 -22.34 3.04
C LEU A 358 -18.29 -23.87 3.02
N GLY A 359 -17.76 -24.61 4.00
CA GLY A 359 -18.04 -26.03 4.19
C GLY A 359 -19.54 -26.34 4.38
N VAL A 360 -20.31 -25.38 4.91
CA VAL A 360 -21.78 -25.46 5.03
C VAL A 360 -22.47 -25.63 3.67
N LEU A 361 -21.86 -25.15 2.57
CA LEU A 361 -22.35 -25.29 1.21
C LEU A 361 -21.98 -26.66 0.58
N GLY A 362 -21.41 -27.58 1.35
CA GLY A 362 -20.99 -28.89 0.87
C GLY A 362 -19.99 -28.82 -0.28
N PRO A 363 -20.04 -29.73 -1.27
CA PRO A 363 -19.08 -29.76 -2.39
C PRO A 363 -19.06 -28.48 -3.24
N PHE A 364 -20.19 -27.75 -3.32
CA PHE A 364 -20.29 -26.47 -4.03
C PHE A 364 -19.45 -25.39 -3.33
N GLY A 365 -19.37 -25.41 -2.00
CA GLY A 365 -18.50 -24.53 -1.23
C GLY A 365 -17.02 -24.65 -1.65
N GLY A 366 -16.58 -25.85 -2.02
CA GLY A 366 -15.24 -26.08 -2.56
C GLY A 366 -15.00 -25.38 -3.90
N VAL A 367 -16.00 -25.25 -4.77
CA VAL A 367 -15.91 -24.51 -6.04
C VAL A 367 -15.76 -23.01 -5.77
N VAL A 368 -16.60 -22.47 -4.89
CA VAL A 368 -16.53 -21.06 -4.46
C VAL A 368 -15.16 -20.76 -3.87
N LEU A 369 -14.65 -21.64 -3.02
CA LEU A 369 -13.38 -21.47 -2.33
C LEU A 369 -12.18 -21.41 -3.30
N VAL A 370 -12.15 -22.28 -4.33
CA VAL A 370 -11.13 -22.26 -5.38
C VAL A 370 -11.20 -20.95 -6.17
N ALA A 371 -12.40 -20.50 -6.54
CA ALA A 371 -12.59 -19.25 -7.26
C ALA A 371 -12.12 -18.03 -6.45
N MET A 372 -12.48 -17.97 -5.17
CA MET A 372 -12.02 -16.90 -4.26
C MET A 372 -10.50 -16.93 -4.10
N HIS A 373 -9.91 -18.12 -3.94
CA HIS A 373 -8.46 -18.28 -3.86
C HIS A 373 -7.75 -17.71 -5.11
N CYS A 374 -8.20 -18.10 -6.30
CA CYS A 374 -7.66 -17.58 -7.56
C CYS A 374 -7.82 -16.04 -7.68
N GLY A 375 -8.96 -15.51 -7.26
CA GLY A 375 -9.23 -14.07 -7.30
C GLY A 375 -8.33 -13.28 -6.35
N ILE A 376 -8.20 -13.71 -5.10
CA ILE A 376 -7.41 -13.01 -4.07
C ILE A 376 -5.93 -13.04 -4.41
N VAL A 377 -5.38 -14.21 -4.74
CA VAL A 377 -3.95 -14.34 -5.08
C VAL A 377 -3.64 -13.63 -6.39
N GLY A 378 -4.55 -13.70 -7.38
CA GLY A 378 -4.44 -12.94 -8.63
C GLY A 378 -4.47 -11.42 -8.41
N PHE A 379 -5.31 -10.93 -7.51
CA PHE A 379 -5.34 -9.51 -7.10
C PHE A 379 -4.02 -9.06 -6.45
N ILE A 380 -3.45 -9.89 -5.57
CA ILE A 380 -2.14 -9.64 -4.96
C ILE A 380 -1.04 -9.59 -6.04
N ALA A 381 -1.06 -10.52 -7.00
CA ALA A 381 -0.14 -10.52 -8.13
C ALA A 381 -0.26 -9.23 -8.96
N GLY A 382 -1.49 -8.77 -9.24
CA GLY A 382 -1.75 -7.49 -9.92
C GLY A 382 -1.21 -6.29 -9.17
N GLY A 383 -1.43 -6.23 -7.85
CA GLY A 383 -0.90 -5.19 -6.98
C GLY A 383 0.64 -5.13 -6.96
N LEU A 384 1.30 -6.28 -6.88
CA LEU A 384 2.76 -6.39 -6.97
C LEU A 384 3.28 -5.97 -8.35
N ALA A 385 2.61 -6.41 -9.43
CA ALA A 385 3.02 -6.11 -10.79
C ALA A 385 2.98 -4.60 -11.08
N VAL A 386 1.94 -3.91 -10.66
CA VAL A 386 1.82 -2.45 -10.89
C VAL A 386 2.83 -1.67 -10.05
N ARG A 387 3.14 -2.12 -8.86
CA ARG A 387 4.07 -1.41 -7.96
C ARG A 387 5.53 -1.71 -8.25
N PHE A 388 5.84 -2.90 -8.72
CA PHE A 388 7.21 -3.34 -8.93
C PHE A 388 7.58 -3.49 -10.43
N ALA A 389 6.75 -4.19 -11.23
CA ALA A 389 7.09 -4.47 -12.62
C ALA A 389 6.84 -3.27 -13.56
N PHE A 390 5.73 -2.56 -13.38
CA PHE A 390 5.39 -1.41 -14.22
C PHE A 390 6.43 -0.27 -14.18
N PRO A 391 6.99 0.14 -13.03
CA PRO A 391 7.95 1.24 -12.96
C PRO A 391 9.34 0.90 -13.53
N GLN A 392 9.67 -0.38 -13.74
CA GLN A 392 11.05 -0.81 -14.02
C GLN A 392 11.71 -0.13 -15.22
N VAL A 393 10.95 0.18 -16.27
CA VAL A 393 11.50 0.89 -17.44
C VAL A 393 11.72 2.37 -17.11
N GLY A 394 10.77 3.01 -16.43
CA GLY A 394 10.90 4.40 -15.99
C GLY A 394 12.00 4.62 -14.96
N LEU A 395 12.32 3.61 -14.14
CA LEU A 395 13.40 3.65 -13.15
C LEU A 395 14.81 3.74 -13.75
N GLU A 396 14.99 3.48 -15.06
CA GLU A 396 16.26 3.81 -15.73
C GLU A 396 16.54 5.31 -15.71
N GLY A 397 15.48 6.11 -15.64
CA GLY A 397 15.58 7.56 -15.52
C GLY A 397 16.38 8.19 -16.66
N PRO A 398 17.09 9.27 -16.38
CA PRO A 398 17.96 9.93 -17.37
C PRO A 398 19.07 9.04 -17.92
N ALA A 399 19.47 7.97 -17.19
CA ALA A 399 20.53 7.05 -17.62
C ALA A 399 20.11 6.08 -18.75
N ILE A 400 18.87 6.15 -19.22
CA ILE A 400 18.35 5.32 -20.33
C ILE A 400 19.20 5.46 -21.61
N TRP A 401 19.89 6.61 -21.82
CA TRP A 401 20.78 6.80 -22.96
C TRP A 401 21.90 5.75 -23.04
N ILE A 402 22.35 5.21 -21.89
CA ILE A 402 23.37 4.16 -21.83
C ILE A 402 22.83 2.88 -22.50
N ILE A 403 21.56 2.58 -22.26
CA ILE A 403 20.87 1.42 -22.83
C ILE A 403 20.55 1.66 -24.31
N ASP A 404 20.20 2.89 -24.67
CA ASP A 404 19.94 3.28 -26.06
C ASP A 404 21.21 3.18 -26.92
N GLY A 405 22.40 3.50 -26.35
CA GLY A 405 23.72 3.36 -27.00
C GLY A 405 24.29 1.94 -26.96
N ALA A 406 23.74 1.04 -26.14
CA ALA A 406 24.22 -0.33 -26.05
C ALA A 406 23.75 -1.18 -27.24
N PRO A 407 24.52 -2.21 -27.67
CA PRO A 407 24.14 -3.16 -28.73
C PRO A 407 23.07 -4.15 -28.24
N LEU A 408 22.08 -3.66 -27.47
CA LEU A 408 21.01 -4.46 -26.90
C LEU A 408 19.70 -4.15 -27.62
N HIS A 409 19.12 -5.16 -28.26
CA HIS A 409 17.84 -5.00 -28.93
C HIS A 409 16.70 -4.73 -27.91
N PRO A 410 15.75 -3.80 -28.17
CA PRO A 410 14.64 -3.48 -27.25
C PRO A 410 13.84 -4.68 -26.74
N GLN A 411 13.68 -5.72 -27.56
CA GLN A 411 13.03 -6.98 -27.16
C GLN A 411 13.80 -7.67 -26.02
N ARG A 412 15.13 -7.72 -26.11
CA ARG A 412 16.00 -8.31 -25.08
C ARG A 412 15.98 -7.47 -23.81
N PHE A 413 15.98 -6.14 -23.95
CA PHE A 413 15.84 -5.25 -22.81
C PHE A 413 14.54 -5.51 -22.05
N LEU A 414 13.39 -5.55 -22.74
CA LEU A 414 12.09 -5.83 -22.12
C LEU A 414 12.02 -7.24 -21.50
N LEU A 415 12.63 -8.24 -22.14
CA LEU A 415 12.72 -9.58 -21.57
C LEU A 415 13.54 -9.59 -20.27
N GLY A 416 14.67 -8.88 -20.22
CA GLY A 416 15.46 -8.73 -19.00
C GLY A 416 14.68 -8.07 -17.88
N LYS A 417 13.92 -7.01 -18.18
CA LYS A 417 13.03 -6.34 -17.22
C LYS A 417 11.91 -7.27 -16.69
N TRP A 418 11.35 -8.08 -17.57
CA TRP A 418 10.35 -9.07 -17.17
C TRP A 418 10.97 -10.15 -16.26
N LEU A 419 12.13 -10.69 -16.59
CA LEU A 419 12.82 -11.68 -15.77
C LEU A 419 13.22 -11.12 -14.40
N SER A 420 13.62 -9.85 -14.32
CA SER A 420 13.93 -9.20 -13.04
C SER A 420 12.71 -9.04 -12.11
N SER A 421 11.49 -9.09 -12.66
CA SER A 421 10.25 -9.04 -11.86
C SER A 421 9.86 -10.37 -11.20
N PHE A 422 10.45 -11.51 -11.62
CA PHE A 422 10.05 -12.85 -11.17
C PHE A 422 10.13 -13.06 -9.66
N PRO A 423 11.19 -12.67 -8.94
CA PRO A 423 11.29 -12.96 -7.52
C PRO A 423 10.16 -12.33 -6.69
N VAL A 424 9.60 -11.22 -7.16
CA VAL A 424 8.55 -10.49 -6.45
C VAL A 424 7.16 -10.79 -7.00
N VAL A 425 6.98 -10.66 -8.32
CA VAL A 425 5.65 -10.67 -8.95
C VAL A 425 5.16 -12.07 -9.28
N VAL A 426 6.08 -13.02 -9.45
CA VAL A 426 5.71 -14.41 -9.82
C VAL A 426 5.92 -15.36 -8.65
N PHE A 427 7.10 -15.37 -8.04
CA PHE A 427 7.43 -16.32 -6.97
C PHE A 427 6.55 -16.17 -5.74
N PHE A 428 6.29 -14.93 -5.28
CA PHE A 428 5.47 -14.72 -4.10
C PHE A 428 3.99 -15.14 -4.31
N PRO A 429 3.28 -14.72 -5.38
CA PRO A 429 1.95 -15.26 -5.67
C PRO A 429 1.94 -16.77 -5.90
N ALA A 430 2.98 -17.35 -6.52
CA ALA A 430 3.10 -18.80 -6.67
C ALA A 430 3.19 -19.51 -5.32
N LEU A 431 3.96 -18.98 -4.39
CA LEU A 431 4.06 -19.48 -3.01
C LEU A 431 2.70 -19.39 -2.31
N LEU A 432 2.01 -18.25 -2.42
CA LEU A 432 0.66 -18.09 -1.86
C LEU A 432 -0.36 -19.03 -2.50
N ALA A 433 -0.24 -19.31 -3.80
CA ALA A 433 -1.12 -20.24 -4.49
C ALA A 433 -0.99 -21.65 -3.94
N VAL A 434 0.24 -22.13 -3.75
CA VAL A 434 0.49 -23.46 -3.22
C VAL A 434 0.13 -23.55 -1.73
N VAL A 435 0.71 -22.66 -0.92
CA VAL A 435 0.50 -22.67 0.54
C VAL A 435 -0.98 -22.42 0.88
N GLY A 436 -1.61 -21.44 0.22
CA GLY A 436 -3.03 -21.16 0.42
C GLY A 436 -3.94 -22.33 0.06
N SER A 437 -3.65 -23.00 -1.06
CA SER A 437 -4.40 -24.20 -1.46
C SER A 437 -4.28 -25.34 -0.44
N VAL A 438 -3.10 -25.54 0.15
CA VAL A 438 -2.87 -26.53 1.19
C VAL A 438 -3.61 -26.16 2.49
N VAL A 439 -3.51 -24.89 2.91
CA VAL A 439 -4.21 -24.38 4.11
C VAL A 439 -5.73 -24.47 3.97
N LEU A 440 -6.25 -24.27 2.75
CA LEU A 440 -7.67 -24.43 2.42
C LEU A 440 -8.12 -25.90 2.35
N GLY A 441 -7.21 -26.86 2.53
CA GLY A 441 -7.54 -28.28 2.51
C GLY A 441 -7.89 -28.83 1.12
N PHE A 442 -7.37 -28.22 0.05
CA PHE A 442 -7.64 -28.71 -1.31
C PHE A 442 -6.96 -30.06 -1.55
N GLY A 443 -7.66 -30.97 -2.24
CA GLY A 443 -7.05 -32.20 -2.77
C GLY A 443 -5.96 -31.85 -3.83
N TRP A 444 -4.97 -32.72 -4.00
CA TRP A 444 -3.79 -32.49 -4.84
C TRP A 444 -4.11 -32.01 -6.28
N ALA A 445 -5.16 -32.57 -6.88
CA ALA A 445 -5.58 -32.14 -8.22
C ALA A 445 -5.99 -30.65 -8.25
N ARG A 446 -6.72 -30.18 -7.24
CA ARG A 446 -7.13 -28.76 -7.11
C ARG A 446 -5.93 -27.87 -6.78
N VAL A 447 -4.99 -28.34 -5.94
CA VAL A 447 -3.75 -27.61 -5.63
C VAL A 447 -2.95 -27.38 -6.89
N LEU A 448 -2.69 -28.43 -7.68
CA LEU A 448 -1.92 -28.35 -8.91
C LEU A 448 -2.61 -27.43 -9.94
N TRP A 449 -3.90 -27.61 -10.12
CA TRP A 449 -4.67 -26.83 -11.10
C TRP A 449 -4.76 -25.34 -10.73
N SER A 450 -5.16 -25.01 -9.50
CA SER A 450 -5.27 -23.61 -9.05
C SER A 450 -3.91 -22.92 -9.06
N SER A 451 -2.87 -23.59 -8.61
CA SER A 451 -1.50 -23.06 -8.63
C SER A 451 -1.00 -22.81 -10.05
N ALA A 452 -1.24 -23.74 -10.98
CA ALA A 452 -0.85 -23.57 -12.38
C ALA A 452 -1.55 -22.36 -13.03
N VAL A 453 -2.87 -22.20 -12.81
CA VAL A 453 -3.63 -21.04 -13.32
C VAL A 453 -3.10 -19.74 -12.71
N ILE A 454 -2.89 -19.68 -11.41
CA ILE A 454 -2.39 -18.47 -10.72
C ILE A 454 -0.99 -18.12 -11.21
N ILE A 455 -0.09 -19.09 -11.34
CA ILE A 455 1.28 -18.86 -11.84
C ILE A 455 1.24 -18.34 -13.27
N ALA A 456 0.42 -18.94 -14.14
CA ALA A 456 0.27 -18.49 -15.52
C ALA A 456 -0.28 -17.06 -15.61
N LEU A 457 -1.27 -16.72 -14.78
CA LEU A 457 -1.80 -15.35 -14.66
C LEU A 457 -0.74 -14.39 -14.14
N ALA A 458 0.02 -14.75 -13.10
CA ALA A 458 1.08 -13.91 -12.53
C ALA A 458 2.19 -13.61 -13.55
N LEU A 459 2.61 -14.61 -14.33
CA LEU A 459 3.58 -14.46 -15.42
C LEU A 459 3.10 -13.47 -16.48
N GLY A 460 1.84 -13.60 -16.91
CA GLY A 460 1.25 -12.72 -17.91
C GLY A 460 0.99 -11.31 -17.39
N ILE A 461 0.52 -11.18 -16.15
CA ILE A 461 0.30 -9.88 -15.51
C ILE A 461 1.63 -9.13 -15.32
N ALA A 462 2.70 -9.84 -14.89
CA ALA A 462 4.04 -9.27 -14.81
C ALA A 462 4.54 -8.77 -16.17
N ALA A 463 4.33 -9.55 -17.23
CA ALA A 463 4.69 -9.18 -18.60
C ALA A 463 3.90 -7.92 -19.06
N ILE A 464 2.58 -7.91 -18.87
CA ILE A 464 1.73 -6.76 -19.20
C ILE A 464 2.22 -5.51 -18.48
N ALA A 465 2.53 -5.61 -17.18
CA ALA A 465 2.95 -4.46 -16.38
C ALA A 465 4.27 -3.86 -16.90
N VAL A 466 5.29 -4.68 -17.13
CA VAL A 466 6.58 -4.22 -17.69
C VAL A 466 6.40 -3.59 -19.07
N PHE A 467 5.66 -4.26 -19.96
CA PHE A 467 5.54 -3.83 -21.35
C PHE A 467 4.69 -2.55 -21.48
N ARG A 468 3.64 -2.40 -20.69
CA ARG A 468 2.87 -1.16 -20.63
C ARG A 468 3.67 -0.02 -19.97
N GLY A 469 4.54 -0.32 -19.02
CA GLY A 469 5.50 0.66 -18.49
C GLY A 469 6.46 1.19 -19.55
N ALA A 470 6.75 0.38 -20.58
CA ALA A 470 7.59 0.77 -21.71
C ALA A 470 6.85 1.57 -22.80
N GLU A 471 5.51 1.50 -22.87
CA GLU A 471 4.73 2.24 -23.88
C GLU A 471 4.85 3.75 -23.71
N LYS A 472 4.85 4.24 -22.46
CA LYS A 472 4.97 5.68 -22.12
C LYS A 472 5.81 5.86 -20.86
N PRO A 473 7.12 5.61 -20.92
CA PRO A 473 7.97 5.66 -19.76
C PRO A 473 8.18 7.11 -19.28
N LEU A 474 8.11 7.30 -17.97
CA LEU A 474 8.36 8.59 -17.32
C LEU A 474 9.79 8.59 -16.76
N PHE A 475 10.77 8.97 -17.57
CA PHE A 475 12.18 8.97 -17.17
C PHE A 475 12.57 10.11 -16.23
N ASN A 476 11.76 11.15 -16.13
CA ASN A 476 12.00 12.32 -15.28
C ASN A 476 11.12 12.30 -14.01
N ALA A 477 10.61 11.14 -13.62
CA ALA A 477 9.80 11.04 -12.41
C ALA A 477 10.66 11.31 -11.16
N ALA A 478 10.16 12.15 -10.26
CA ALA A 478 10.87 12.51 -9.04
C ALA A 478 10.87 11.39 -7.99
N SER A 479 9.96 10.42 -8.10
CA SER A 479 9.83 9.32 -7.14
C SER A 479 9.20 8.07 -7.74
N LEU A 480 9.47 6.91 -7.10
CA LEU A 480 8.83 5.64 -7.43
C LEU A 480 7.29 5.71 -7.31
N SER A 481 6.78 6.47 -6.32
CA SER A 481 5.34 6.65 -6.13
C SER A 481 4.68 7.38 -7.29
N GLU A 482 5.35 8.33 -7.91
CA GLU A 482 4.87 9.03 -9.10
C GLU A 482 4.74 8.06 -10.30
N LEU A 483 5.73 7.18 -10.49
CA LEU A 483 5.69 6.13 -11.50
C LEU A 483 4.54 5.15 -11.26
N ALA A 484 4.39 4.68 -10.01
CA ALA A 484 3.40 3.66 -9.64
C ALA A 484 1.96 4.19 -9.54
N MET A 485 1.75 5.50 -9.44
CA MET A 485 0.42 6.12 -9.35
C MET A 485 0.03 6.90 -10.62
N GLY A 486 0.88 6.92 -11.62
CA GLY A 486 0.59 7.55 -12.90
C GLY A 486 -0.60 6.90 -13.64
N PRO A 487 -1.15 7.60 -14.65
CA PRO A 487 -2.32 7.10 -15.41
C PRO A 487 -2.10 5.75 -16.08
N GLY A 488 -0.86 5.52 -16.54
CA GLY A 488 -0.46 4.24 -17.12
C GLY A 488 -0.50 3.11 -16.08
N ALA A 489 -0.03 3.39 -14.86
CA ALA A 489 -0.05 2.44 -13.75
C ALA A 489 -1.49 2.11 -13.33
N LEU A 490 -2.37 3.12 -13.18
CA LEU A 490 -3.78 2.92 -12.83
C LEU A 490 -4.52 2.08 -13.89
N SER A 491 -4.33 2.40 -15.18
CA SER A 491 -4.95 1.62 -16.27
C SER A 491 -4.41 0.18 -16.32
N THR A 492 -3.14 -0.03 -15.98
CA THR A 492 -2.54 -1.36 -15.87
C THR A 492 -3.08 -2.10 -14.65
N MET A 493 -3.31 -1.42 -13.53
CA MET A 493 -3.93 -2.01 -12.33
C MET A 493 -5.36 -2.49 -12.62
N VAL A 494 -6.17 -1.67 -13.29
CA VAL A 494 -7.53 -2.06 -13.71
C VAL A 494 -7.47 -3.30 -14.61
N LEU A 495 -6.59 -3.32 -15.60
CA LEU A 495 -6.44 -4.46 -16.50
C LEU A 495 -5.98 -5.71 -15.75
N ALA A 496 -4.94 -5.61 -14.90
CA ALA A 496 -4.42 -6.72 -14.12
C ALA A 496 -5.48 -7.29 -13.16
N THR A 497 -6.23 -6.42 -12.48
CA THR A 497 -7.32 -6.81 -11.59
C THR A 497 -8.47 -7.48 -12.36
N SER A 498 -8.82 -6.96 -13.53
CA SER A 498 -9.86 -7.56 -14.40
C SER A 498 -9.45 -8.95 -14.89
N LEU A 499 -8.18 -9.14 -15.25
CA LEU A 499 -7.65 -10.45 -15.64
C LEU A 499 -7.60 -11.42 -14.46
N ALA A 500 -7.20 -10.98 -13.27
CA ALA A 500 -7.24 -11.78 -12.05
C ALA A 500 -8.67 -12.20 -11.71
N PHE A 501 -9.62 -11.28 -11.80
CA PHE A 501 -11.03 -11.56 -11.55
C PHE A 501 -11.63 -12.49 -12.61
N SER A 502 -11.27 -12.33 -13.89
CA SER A 502 -11.67 -13.28 -14.94
C SER A 502 -11.16 -14.70 -14.66
N GLY A 503 -9.96 -14.83 -14.08
CA GLY A 503 -9.42 -16.11 -13.59
C GLY A 503 -10.29 -16.73 -12.49
N SER A 504 -10.77 -15.91 -11.55
CA SER A 504 -11.71 -16.34 -10.50
C SER A 504 -13.03 -16.80 -11.10
N VAL A 505 -13.62 -16.03 -12.01
CA VAL A 505 -14.87 -16.37 -12.70
C VAL A 505 -14.70 -17.63 -13.55
N GLY A 506 -13.59 -17.79 -14.27
CA GLY A 506 -13.26 -18.99 -15.03
C GLY A 506 -13.15 -20.24 -14.15
N ALA A 507 -12.50 -20.11 -13.00
CA ALA A 507 -12.39 -21.18 -12.01
C ALA A 507 -13.77 -21.57 -11.43
N PHE A 508 -14.59 -20.58 -11.11
CA PHE A 508 -15.96 -20.80 -10.63
C PHE A 508 -16.83 -21.51 -11.66
N ALA A 509 -16.82 -21.03 -12.90
CA ALA A 509 -17.62 -21.60 -13.98
C ALA A 509 -17.19 -23.04 -14.31
N ALA A 510 -15.89 -23.28 -14.44
CA ALA A 510 -15.36 -24.62 -14.70
C ALA A 510 -15.66 -25.61 -13.55
N GLY A 511 -15.46 -25.17 -12.31
CA GLY A 511 -15.78 -25.96 -11.12
C GLY A 511 -17.28 -26.23 -10.97
N GLY A 512 -18.13 -25.23 -11.26
CA GLY A 512 -19.59 -25.36 -11.25
C GLY A 512 -20.10 -26.34 -12.30
N ILE A 513 -19.55 -26.32 -13.49
CA ILE A 513 -19.85 -27.29 -14.55
C ILE A 513 -19.44 -28.71 -14.11
N ALA A 514 -18.21 -28.87 -13.58
CA ALA A 514 -17.72 -30.12 -13.08
C ALA A 514 -18.59 -30.66 -11.93
N TYR A 515 -19.05 -29.80 -11.03
CA TYR A 515 -19.95 -30.16 -9.94
C TYR A 515 -21.32 -30.62 -10.47
N ALA A 516 -21.91 -29.85 -11.36
CA ALA A 516 -23.24 -30.16 -11.91
C ALA A 516 -23.25 -31.42 -12.83
N SER A 517 -22.11 -31.76 -13.46
CA SER A 517 -21.96 -32.97 -14.24
C SER A 517 -22.14 -34.27 -13.43
N HIS A 518 -21.82 -34.23 -12.13
CA HIS A 518 -22.05 -35.35 -11.21
C HIS A 518 -23.53 -35.68 -11.00
N PHE A 519 -24.43 -34.73 -11.27
CA PHE A 519 -25.88 -34.93 -11.13
C PHE A 519 -26.56 -35.30 -12.44
N GLY A 520 -25.81 -35.49 -13.53
CA GLY A 520 -26.35 -35.87 -14.85
C GLY A 520 -27.24 -34.82 -15.52
N VAL A 521 -27.21 -33.58 -15.00
CA VAL A 521 -28.14 -32.50 -15.42
C VAL A 521 -27.61 -31.71 -16.63
N ILE A 522 -26.34 -31.91 -17.01
CA ILE A 522 -25.69 -31.05 -18.00
C ILE A 522 -25.36 -31.79 -19.29
N PRO A 523 -25.69 -31.23 -20.48
CA PRO A 523 -25.30 -31.79 -21.77
C PRO A 523 -23.78 -31.89 -21.91
N VAL A 524 -23.28 -32.91 -22.60
CA VAL A 524 -21.84 -33.14 -22.87
C VAL A 524 -21.16 -31.92 -23.47
N LEU A 525 -21.83 -31.13 -24.27
CA LEU A 525 -21.35 -29.88 -24.87
C LEU A 525 -20.97 -28.83 -23.81
N VAL A 526 -21.70 -28.74 -22.71
CA VAL A 526 -21.42 -27.80 -21.62
C VAL A 526 -20.21 -28.27 -20.79
N ILE A 527 -20.05 -29.58 -20.61
CA ILE A 527 -18.87 -30.16 -19.96
C ILE A 527 -17.62 -29.85 -20.77
N ALA A 528 -17.69 -29.90 -22.10
CA ALA A 528 -16.59 -29.52 -22.99
C ALA A 528 -16.20 -28.04 -22.90
N ALA A 529 -17.08 -27.16 -22.43
CA ALA A 529 -16.78 -25.76 -22.23
C ALA A 529 -15.93 -25.47 -20.96
N ALA A 530 -15.91 -26.37 -19.98
CA ALA A 530 -15.17 -26.16 -18.73
C ALA A 530 -13.67 -25.86 -18.91
N PRO A 531 -12.90 -26.57 -19.75
CA PRO A 531 -11.50 -26.24 -20.03
C PRO A 531 -11.34 -24.86 -20.68
N VAL A 532 -12.24 -24.48 -21.59
CA VAL A 532 -12.20 -23.16 -22.26
C VAL A 532 -12.41 -22.04 -21.24
N LEU A 533 -13.37 -22.20 -20.33
CA LEU A 533 -13.65 -21.22 -19.27
C LEU A 533 -12.50 -21.16 -18.26
N ALA A 534 -11.87 -22.28 -17.94
CA ALA A 534 -10.73 -22.34 -17.04
C ALA A 534 -9.47 -21.69 -17.65
N LEU A 535 -9.19 -21.93 -18.93
CA LEU A 535 -7.99 -21.47 -19.63
C LEU A 535 -8.17 -20.12 -20.33
N GLY A 536 -9.41 -19.71 -20.62
CA GLY A 536 -9.73 -18.45 -21.29
C GLY A 536 -9.03 -17.23 -20.68
N PRO A 537 -9.06 -17.04 -19.35
CA PRO A 537 -8.35 -15.95 -18.68
C PRO A 537 -6.83 -15.98 -18.89
N VAL A 538 -6.22 -17.18 -18.91
CA VAL A 538 -4.78 -17.35 -19.17
C VAL A 538 -4.46 -16.96 -20.61
N VAL A 539 -5.27 -17.41 -21.58
CA VAL A 539 -5.13 -17.06 -23.00
C VAL A 539 -5.32 -15.56 -23.22
N ALA A 540 -6.34 -14.96 -22.59
CA ALA A 540 -6.58 -13.52 -22.64
C ALA A 540 -5.36 -12.74 -22.09
N THR A 541 -4.79 -13.19 -20.97
CA THR A 541 -3.61 -12.58 -20.36
C THR A 541 -2.39 -12.70 -21.29
N ALA A 542 -2.16 -13.85 -21.90
CA ALA A 542 -1.09 -14.06 -22.88
C ALA A 542 -1.25 -13.18 -24.13
N TRP A 543 -2.47 -13.02 -24.61
CA TRP A 543 -2.79 -12.14 -25.76
C TRP A 543 -2.49 -10.67 -25.41
N TRP A 544 -2.93 -10.20 -24.23
CA TRP A 544 -2.63 -8.85 -23.76
C TRP A 544 -1.14 -8.62 -23.55
N ALA A 545 -0.41 -9.59 -22.99
CA ALA A 545 1.04 -9.52 -22.82
C ALA A 545 1.75 -9.38 -24.19
N ARG A 546 1.36 -10.18 -25.19
CA ARG A 546 1.90 -10.09 -26.56
C ARG A 546 1.62 -8.72 -27.18
N ARG A 547 0.39 -8.21 -27.06
CA ARG A 547 0.01 -6.89 -27.59
C ARG A 547 0.83 -5.77 -26.93
N SER A 548 0.93 -5.77 -25.60
CA SER A 548 1.71 -4.78 -24.87
C SER A 548 3.21 -4.88 -25.20
N PHE A 549 3.72 -6.09 -25.44
CA PHE A 549 5.11 -6.29 -25.90
C PHE A 549 5.39 -5.60 -27.23
N THR A 550 4.52 -5.80 -28.22
CA THR A 550 4.70 -5.16 -29.53
C THR A 550 4.64 -3.64 -29.46
N LEU A 551 3.73 -3.10 -28.65
CA LEU A 551 3.61 -1.65 -28.44
C LEU A 551 4.83 -1.08 -27.67
N GLY A 552 5.29 -1.76 -26.63
CA GLY A 552 6.46 -1.35 -25.86
C GLY A 552 7.76 -1.37 -26.69
N VAL A 553 7.95 -2.41 -27.53
CA VAL A 553 9.09 -2.47 -28.46
C VAL A 553 9.01 -1.32 -29.47
N ALA A 554 7.85 -1.06 -30.06
CA ALA A 554 7.66 0.03 -31.01
C ALA A 554 7.96 1.40 -30.38
N ALA A 555 7.52 1.63 -29.14
CA ALA A 555 7.78 2.88 -28.41
C ALA A 555 9.28 3.09 -28.15
N LEU A 556 10.00 2.05 -27.77
CA LEU A 556 11.45 2.12 -27.53
C LEU A 556 12.24 2.31 -28.83
N LEU A 557 11.82 1.69 -29.94
CA LEU A 557 12.43 1.91 -31.26
C LEU A 557 12.19 3.34 -31.74
N ALA A 558 10.96 3.85 -31.65
CA ALA A 558 10.65 5.23 -32.04
C ALA A 558 11.52 6.25 -31.27
N ARG A 559 11.75 6.00 -29.99
CA ARG A 559 12.63 6.84 -29.17
C ARG A 559 14.08 6.85 -29.66
N ARG A 560 14.65 5.69 -30.05
CA ARG A 560 16.03 5.61 -30.57
C ARG A 560 16.23 6.40 -31.87
N HIS A 561 15.17 6.56 -32.66
CA HIS A 561 15.21 7.33 -33.91
C HIS A 561 14.92 8.83 -33.75
N GLN A 562 14.49 9.27 -32.53
CA GLN A 562 14.24 10.68 -32.21
C GLN A 562 14.97 11.10 -30.92
N PRO A 563 16.30 11.04 -30.83
CA PRO A 563 17.01 11.30 -29.57
C PRO A 563 16.97 12.76 -29.11
N ASP A 564 16.68 13.74 -29.97
CA ASP A 564 16.88 15.17 -29.69
C ASP A 564 15.61 16.04 -29.61
N GLY A 565 14.41 15.48 -29.80
CA GLY A 565 13.17 16.28 -29.86
C GLY A 565 12.73 16.90 -28.53
N ASP A 566 13.11 16.32 -27.39
CA ASP A 566 12.68 16.78 -26.06
C ASP A 566 13.67 17.77 -25.40
N GLN A 567 14.90 17.88 -25.89
CA GLN A 567 15.89 18.84 -25.36
C GLN A 567 15.81 20.21 -26.05
N ALA A 568 15.41 20.28 -27.30
CA ALA A 568 15.27 21.51 -28.05
C ALA A 568 14.12 22.42 -27.56
N GLY A 569 13.05 21.83 -27.01
CA GLY A 569 11.93 22.59 -26.44
C GLY A 569 12.21 23.23 -25.08
N ARG A 570 13.27 22.80 -24.36
CA ARG A 570 13.65 23.37 -23.05
C ARG A 570 14.72 24.44 -23.16
N GLY A 571 15.51 24.50 -24.24
CA GLY A 571 16.49 25.53 -24.50
C GLY A 571 15.87 26.88 -24.91
N SER A 572 14.70 26.86 -25.54
CA SER A 572 14.01 28.08 -25.95
C SER A 572 13.30 28.79 -24.80
N ASP A 573 12.91 28.09 -23.74
CA ASP A 573 12.27 28.72 -22.58
C ASP A 573 13.27 29.27 -21.56
N GLN A 574 14.53 28.80 -21.54
CA GLN A 574 15.59 29.40 -20.70
C GLN A 574 16.18 30.69 -21.28
N HIS A 575 16.28 30.78 -22.60
CA HIS A 575 16.74 32.04 -23.24
C HIS A 575 15.71 33.18 -23.25
N SER A 576 14.42 32.87 -23.07
CA SER A 576 13.38 33.90 -22.95
C SER A 576 13.29 34.52 -21.54
N VAL A 577 13.90 33.90 -20.52
CA VAL A 577 13.92 34.43 -19.15
C VAL A 577 15.17 35.30 -18.92
N GLU A 578 16.30 35.03 -19.58
CA GLU A 578 17.52 35.86 -19.49
C GLU A 578 17.45 37.16 -20.29
N SER A 579 16.47 37.35 -21.15
CA SER A 579 16.26 38.60 -21.91
C SER A 579 15.30 39.57 -21.23
N LEU A 580 14.87 39.31 -20.00
CA LEU A 580 13.98 40.17 -19.20
C LEU A 580 14.60 40.63 -17.86
N GLU A 581 15.92 40.44 -17.67
CA GLU A 581 16.75 41.18 -16.71
C GLU A 581 17.59 42.23 -17.52
#